data_c0c3522760b28d8c149dc8af0f3aadc2
#
_entry.id   c0c3522760b28d8c149dc8af0f3aadc2
#
_cell.length_a   1.000
_cell.length_b   1.000
_cell.length_c   1.000
_cell.angle_alpha   90.00
_cell.angle_beta   90.00
_cell.angle_gamma   90.00
#
_symmetry.space_group_name_H-M   'P 1'
#
loop_
_entity.id
_entity.type
_entity.pdbx_description
1 polymer ?
#
loop_
_entity_poly.entity_id
_entity_poly.type
_entity_poly.pdbx_seq_one_letter_code
_entity_poly.pdbx_strand_id
1 'polypeptide(L)'
;LQDAYELLASGNSAKRAVVRAVELLENDPQFNAGLGSKIQADGKIRMSASLIDSKLQKFSGCVNVQGIKNPIFLARALQDQDFRVLSEAGGEKFARLMQHSFASSFTKERLAEYQNNKKGYTGTVGAIALDSKGHLAAATSTGGRGMEFPHRVSDTPTVAGNFANRFAAVSVTGIGEHIVDHAAAARLVAWIERGDTLNRACARL
;
A
#
# COMPACT_ATOMS: atom_id res chain seq x y z
N LEU A 1 13.40 8.11 -4.35
CA LEU A 1 12.71 8.78 -3.21
C LEU A 1 12.99 10.29 -3.17
N GLN A 2 14.10 10.76 -3.72
CA GLN A 2 14.46 12.18 -3.80
C GLN A 2 13.32 13.02 -4.39
N ASP A 3 12.72 12.59 -5.51
CA ASP A 3 11.60 13.29 -6.16
C ASP A 3 10.39 13.50 -5.21
N ALA A 4 10.10 12.50 -4.37
CA ALA A 4 8.99 12.60 -3.41
C ALA A 4 9.29 13.60 -2.29
N TYR A 5 10.55 13.68 -1.85
CA TYR A 5 11.00 14.67 -0.91
C TYR A 5 10.95 16.10 -1.51
N GLU A 6 11.40 16.25 -2.75
CA GLU A 6 11.35 17.55 -3.46
C GLU A 6 9.92 18.07 -3.63
N LEU A 7 8.93 17.17 -3.80
CA LEU A 7 7.51 17.56 -3.79
C LEU A 7 7.12 18.17 -2.44
N LEU A 8 7.55 17.61 -1.31
CA LEU A 8 7.28 18.19 0.01
C LEU A 8 8.00 19.52 0.18
N ALA A 9 9.27 19.60 -0.17
CA ALA A 9 10.09 20.80 -0.07
C ALA A 9 9.54 21.95 -0.91
N SER A 10 8.87 21.66 -2.04
CA SER A 10 8.19 22.64 -2.88
C SER A 10 6.75 22.94 -2.44
N GLY A 11 6.34 22.52 -1.24
CA GLY A 11 5.04 22.87 -0.64
C GLY A 11 3.85 22.00 -1.13
N ASN A 12 4.11 20.88 -1.79
CA ASN A 12 3.06 19.94 -2.15
C ASN A 12 2.52 19.18 -0.93
N SER A 13 1.31 18.63 -1.05
CA SER A 13 0.67 17.89 0.04
C SER A 13 1.36 16.57 0.37
N ALA A 14 1.29 16.16 1.64
CA ALA A 14 1.74 14.85 2.12
C ALA A 14 1.17 13.71 1.26
N LYS A 15 -0.12 13.77 0.91
CA LYS A 15 -0.77 12.80 0.01
C LYS A 15 -0.05 12.66 -1.32
N ARG A 16 0.32 13.78 -1.97
CA ARG A 16 1.02 13.74 -3.25
C ARG A 16 2.39 13.11 -3.13
N ALA A 17 3.11 13.42 -2.06
CA ALA A 17 4.44 12.89 -1.79
C ALA A 17 4.42 11.37 -1.55
N VAL A 18 3.50 10.84 -0.70
CA VAL A 18 3.42 9.39 -0.46
C VAL A 18 3.00 8.61 -1.69
N VAL A 19 2.08 9.15 -2.51
CA VAL A 19 1.69 8.52 -3.78
C VAL A 19 2.89 8.45 -4.73
N ARG A 20 3.68 9.54 -4.85
CA ARG A 20 4.88 9.55 -5.68
C ARG A 20 5.95 8.59 -5.17
N ALA A 21 6.17 8.53 -3.85
CA ALA A 21 7.12 7.60 -3.25
C ALA A 21 6.75 6.14 -3.54
N VAL A 22 5.48 5.77 -3.33
CA VAL A 22 5.02 4.39 -3.60
C VAL A 22 5.04 4.07 -5.10
N GLU A 23 4.67 5.01 -5.98
CA GLU A 23 4.82 4.85 -7.43
C GLU A 23 6.25 4.49 -7.84
N LEU A 24 7.25 5.21 -7.31
CA LEU A 24 8.66 4.93 -7.60
C LEU A 24 9.07 3.54 -7.13
N LEU A 25 8.60 3.10 -5.96
CA LEU A 25 8.86 1.77 -5.43
C LEU A 25 8.12 0.68 -6.22
N GLU A 26 6.90 0.93 -6.70
CA GLU A 26 6.17 0.02 -7.59
C GLU A 26 6.83 -0.14 -8.97
N ASN A 27 7.54 0.88 -9.44
CA ASN A 27 8.27 0.86 -10.71
C ASN A 27 9.65 0.18 -10.60
N ASP A 28 10.14 -0.10 -9.39
CA ASP A 28 11.40 -0.78 -9.15
C ASP A 28 11.17 -2.28 -8.93
N PRO A 29 11.70 -3.16 -9.81
CA PRO A 29 11.49 -4.62 -9.73
C PRO A 29 12.09 -5.28 -8.48
N GLN A 30 12.95 -4.60 -7.73
CA GLN A 30 13.54 -5.13 -6.50
C GLN A 30 12.50 -5.27 -5.38
N PHE A 31 11.48 -4.40 -5.37
CA PHE A 31 10.44 -4.42 -4.34
C PHE A 31 9.27 -5.34 -4.72
N ASN A 32 8.59 -5.86 -3.71
CA ASN A 32 7.39 -6.69 -3.90
C ASN A 32 6.13 -5.81 -3.96
N ALA A 33 6.05 -5.00 -4.97
CA ALA A 33 4.91 -4.15 -5.31
C ALA A 33 4.99 -3.77 -6.79
N GLY A 34 3.87 -3.50 -7.47
CA GLY A 34 3.88 -3.12 -8.88
C GLY A 34 4.65 -4.14 -9.75
N LEU A 35 5.69 -3.67 -10.44
CA LEU A 35 6.49 -4.46 -11.38
C LEU A 35 7.17 -5.67 -10.74
N GLY A 36 7.64 -5.54 -9.47
CA GLY A 36 8.34 -6.61 -8.76
C GLY A 36 7.43 -7.50 -7.91
N SER A 37 6.12 -7.47 -8.14
CA SER A 37 5.14 -8.25 -7.37
C SER A 37 5.36 -9.76 -7.48
N LYS A 38 5.15 -10.46 -6.37
CA LYS A 38 5.26 -11.92 -6.28
C LYS A 38 4.07 -12.62 -6.93
N ILE A 39 4.31 -13.89 -7.30
CA ILE A 39 3.35 -14.74 -7.99
C ILE A 39 2.64 -15.63 -6.96
N GLN A 40 1.30 -15.66 -6.97
CA GLN A 40 0.49 -16.53 -6.13
C GLN A 40 0.55 -18.00 -6.61
N ALA A 41 0.03 -18.94 -5.83
CA ALA A 41 0.13 -20.39 -6.10
C ALA A 41 -0.52 -20.83 -7.42
N ASP A 42 -1.46 -20.03 -7.96
CA ASP A 42 -2.10 -20.27 -9.26
C ASP A 42 -1.37 -19.65 -10.46
N GLY A 43 -0.16 -19.14 -10.27
CA GLY A 43 0.66 -18.56 -11.32
C GLY A 43 0.29 -17.11 -11.70
N LYS A 44 -0.55 -16.41 -10.93
CA LYS A 44 -0.98 -15.04 -11.20
C LYS A 44 -0.38 -14.03 -10.22
N ILE A 45 -0.17 -12.80 -10.72
CA ILE A 45 0.14 -11.65 -9.87
C ILE A 45 -1.16 -10.96 -9.50
N ARG A 46 -1.38 -10.78 -8.18
CA ARG A 46 -2.45 -9.94 -7.64
C ARG A 46 -1.86 -8.94 -6.68
N MET A 47 -2.22 -7.70 -6.85
CA MET A 47 -1.65 -6.58 -6.10
C MET A 47 -2.71 -5.89 -5.27
N SER A 48 -2.29 -5.33 -4.14
CA SER A 48 -3.16 -4.53 -3.28
C SER A 48 -2.43 -3.25 -2.90
N ALA A 49 -3.16 -2.13 -2.85
CA ALA A 49 -2.63 -0.86 -2.38
C ALA A 49 -3.67 -0.09 -1.59
N SER A 50 -3.23 0.76 -0.69
CA SER A 50 -4.10 1.64 0.08
C SER A 50 -3.49 3.02 0.31
N LEU A 51 -4.36 4.00 0.55
CA LEU A 51 -4.04 5.39 0.80
C LEU A 51 -4.98 5.97 1.84
N ILE A 52 -4.43 6.75 2.75
CA ILE A 52 -5.18 7.59 3.68
C ILE A 52 -4.44 8.92 3.91
N ASP A 53 -5.18 10.00 4.09
CA ASP A 53 -4.61 11.28 4.51
C ASP A 53 -5.43 11.90 5.66
N SER A 54 -4.75 12.66 6.52
CA SER A 54 -5.36 13.30 7.68
C SER A 54 -6.28 14.47 7.34
N LYS A 55 -6.15 15.04 6.13
CA LYS A 55 -6.96 16.18 5.69
C LYS A 55 -8.40 15.77 5.38
N LEU A 56 -8.56 14.68 4.65
CA LEU A 56 -9.88 14.16 4.27
C LEU A 56 -10.38 13.10 5.24
N GLN A 57 -9.48 12.44 5.97
CA GLN A 57 -9.73 11.28 6.82
C GLN A 57 -10.49 10.17 6.05
N LYS A 58 -10.14 9.99 4.78
CA LYS A 58 -10.73 8.99 3.89
C LYS A 58 -9.72 7.91 3.58
N PHE A 59 -10.00 6.69 4.00
CA PHE A 59 -9.27 5.51 3.55
C PHE A 59 -9.78 5.09 2.18
N SER A 60 -8.86 4.68 1.29
CA SER A 60 -9.17 4.08 -0.01
C SER A 60 -8.19 2.98 -0.35
N GLY A 61 -8.59 2.03 -1.20
CA GLY A 61 -7.70 0.94 -1.58
C GLY A 61 -8.22 0.07 -2.71
N CYS A 62 -7.32 -0.74 -3.24
CA CYS A 62 -7.64 -1.82 -4.17
C CYS A 62 -7.10 -3.14 -3.62
N VAL A 63 -7.82 -4.22 -3.90
CA VAL A 63 -7.58 -5.55 -3.34
C VAL A 63 -7.46 -6.55 -4.48
N ASN A 64 -6.35 -7.30 -4.54
CA ASN A 64 -6.13 -8.40 -5.47
C ASN A 64 -6.37 -8.02 -6.95
N VAL A 65 -6.03 -6.79 -7.35
CA VAL A 65 -6.16 -6.34 -8.74
C VAL A 65 -5.04 -6.90 -9.61
N GLN A 66 -5.35 -7.20 -10.87
CA GLN A 66 -4.42 -7.76 -11.84
C GLN A 66 -4.13 -6.78 -12.98
N GLY A 67 -2.93 -6.87 -13.54
CA GLY A 67 -2.54 -6.17 -14.76
C GLY A 67 -2.42 -4.65 -14.66
N ILE A 68 -2.64 -4.05 -13.50
CA ILE A 68 -2.50 -2.60 -13.29
C ILE A 68 -1.03 -2.28 -13.01
N LYS A 69 -0.45 -1.32 -13.73
CA LYS A 69 0.97 -0.98 -13.57
C LYS A 69 1.29 -0.46 -12.17
N ASN A 70 0.51 0.50 -11.69
CA ASN A 70 0.70 1.14 -10.40
C ASN A 70 -0.60 1.12 -9.59
N PRO A 71 -0.82 0.12 -8.72
CA PRO A 71 -2.02 0.02 -7.87
C PRO A 71 -2.27 1.23 -6.98
N ILE A 72 -1.21 1.95 -6.58
CA ILE A 72 -1.36 3.16 -5.76
C ILE A 72 -2.15 4.26 -6.45
N PHE A 73 -2.08 4.39 -7.78
CA PHE A 73 -2.89 5.36 -8.51
C PHE A 73 -4.37 5.00 -8.49
N LEU A 74 -4.69 3.70 -8.52
CA LEU A 74 -6.06 3.24 -8.37
C LEU A 74 -6.59 3.56 -6.96
N ALA A 75 -5.81 3.27 -5.91
CA ALA A 75 -6.16 3.64 -4.54
C ALA A 75 -6.39 5.15 -4.40
N ARG A 76 -5.54 5.97 -5.04
CA ARG A 76 -5.73 7.43 -5.05
C ARG A 76 -7.02 7.86 -5.76
N ALA A 77 -7.31 7.31 -6.94
CA ALA A 77 -8.53 7.65 -7.68
C ALA A 77 -9.81 7.26 -6.94
N LEU A 78 -9.77 6.13 -6.21
CA LEU A 78 -10.87 5.66 -5.38
C LEU A 78 -11.17 6.56 -4.18
N GLN A 79 -10.21 7.33 -3.69
CA GLN A 79 -10.42 8.21 -2.53
C GLN A 79 -11.46 9.32 -2.81
N ASP A 80 -11.64 9.68 -4.06
CA ASP A 80 -12.58 10.71 -4.51
C ASP A 80 -13.98 10.14 -4.84
N GLN A 81 -14.19 8.82 -4.66
CA GLN A 81 -15.47 8.13 -4.93
C GLN A 81 -16.26 7.85 -3.65
N ASP A 82 -17.54 7.51 -3.80
CA ASP A 82 -18.37 7.03 -2.71
C ASP A 82 -18.00 5.59 -2.31
N PHE A 83 -17.63 4.76 -3.28
CA PHE A 83 -17.05 3.42 -3.10
C PHE A 83 -15.52 3.53 -3.11
N ARG A 84 -14.89 3.44 -1.97
CA ARG A 84 -13.46 3.72 -1.83
C ARG A 84 -12.56 2.51 -1.78
N VAL A 85 -13.12 1.31 -1.73
CA VAL A 85 -12.34 0.06 -1.79
C VAL A 85 -12.98 -0.85 -2.82
N LEU A 86 -12.19 -1.27 -3.83
CA LEU A 86 -12.62 -2.20 -4.86
C LEU A 86 -11.66 -3.39 -4.92
N SER A 87 -12.22 -4.57 -5.20
CA SER A 87 -11.44 -5.80 -5.38
C SER A 87 -11.49 -6.27 -6.83
N GLU A 88 -10.44 -6.98 -7.23
CA GLU A 88 -10.40 -7.80 -8.46
C GLU A 88 -11.03 -7.12 -9.68
N ALA A 89 -11.96 -7.82 -10.34
CA ALA A 89 -12.62 -7.33 -11.57
C ALA A 89 -13.30 -5.96 -11.40
N GLY A 90 -13.82 -5.64 -10.20
CA GLY A 90 -14.38 -4.32 -9.90
C GLY A 90 -13.31 -3.22 -9.97
N GLY A 91 -12.16 -3.46 -9.34
CA GLY A 91 -11.01 -2.56 -9.39
C GLY A 91 -10.43 -2.42 -10.79
N GLU A 92 -10.30 -3.53 -11.52
CA GLU A 92 -9.80 -3.53 -12.90
C GLU A 92 -10.74 -2.79 -13.85
N LYS A 93 -12.05 -2.98 -13.71
CA LYS A 93 -13.05 -2.24 -14.50
C LYS A 93 -12.95 -0.73 -14.23
N PHE A 94 -12.85 -0.32 -12.97
CA PHE A 94 -12.70 1.09 -12.61
C PHE A 94 -11.37 1.65 -13.14
N ALA A 95 -10.27 0.89 -13.05
CA ALA A 95 -8.98 1.31 -13.60
C ALA A 95 -9.04 1.56 -15.12
N ARG A 96 -9.78 0.74 -15.88
CA ARG A 96 -9.99 0.95 -17.31
C ARG A 96 -10.80 2.22 -17.59
N LEU A 97 -11.87 2.46 -16.83
CA LEU A 97 -12.68 3.69 -16.93
C LEU A 97 -11.85 4.94 -16.65
N MET A 98 -10.92 4.87 -15.72
CA MET A 98 -10.02 5.96 -15.36
C MET A 98 -8.74 6.01 -16.21
N GLN A 99 -8.64 5.18 -17.26
CA GLN A 99 -7.51 5.10 -18.19
C GLN A 99 -6.14 4.88 -17.51
N HIS A 100 -6.13 4.10 -16.41
CA HIS A 100 -4.87 3.70 -15.78
C HIS A 100 -4.04 2.78 -16.69
N SER A 101 -2.72 2.91 -16.60
CA SER A 101 -1.79 2.06 -17.36
C SER A 101 -1.85 0.61 -16.89
N PHE A 102 -1.83 -0.32 -17.84
CA PHE A 102 -1.77 -1.76 -17.59
C PHE A 102 -0.37 -2.29 -17.93
N ALA A 103 0.10 -3.24 -17.13
CA ALA A 103 1.31 -4.02 -17.38
C ALA A 103 1.13 -5.41 -16.77
N SER A 104 1.53 -6.44 -17.49
CA SER A 104 1.35 -7.84 -17.07
C SER A 104 2.58 -8.69 -17.38
N SER A 105 3.75 -8.29 -16.92
CA SER A 105 4.96 -9.10 -17.09
C SER A 105 5.55 -9.49 -15.74
N PHE A 106 5.90 -10.77 -15.63
CA PHE A 106 6.74 -11.25 -14.54
C PHE A 106 8.17 -10.78 -14.76
N THR A 107 8.87 -10.38 -13.70
CA THR A 107 10.32 -10.28 -13.76
C THR A 107 10.92 -11.69 -13.79
N LYS A 108 12.12 -11.83 -14.37
CA LYS A 108 12.83 -13.13 -14.41
C LYS A 108 13.05 -13.69 -13.00
N GLU A 109 13.37 -12.81 -12.06
CA GLU A 109 13.61 -13.15 -10.66
C GLU A 109 12.33 -13.69 -9.99
N ARG A 110 11.18 -13.04 -10.20
CA ARG A 110 9.90 -13.49 -9.63
C ARG A 110 9.43 -14.81 -10.25
N LEU A 111 9.66 -15.01 -11.54
CA LEU A 111 9.37 -16.29 -12.18
C LEU A 111 10.25 -17.40 -11.62
N ALA A 112 11.54 -17.17 -11.42
CA ALA A 112 12.46 -18.13 -10.81
C ALA A 112 12.07 -18.44 -9.34
N GLU A 113 11.69 -17.44 -8.54
CA GLU A 113 11.18 -17.65 -7.18
C GLU A 113 9.93 -18.54 -7.18
N TYR A 114 9.01 -18.31 -8.10
CA TYR A 114 7.79 -19.11 -8.27
C TYR A 114 8.11 -20.57 -8.64
N GLN A 115 8.96 -20.77 -9.65
CA GLN A 115 9.37 -22.11 -10.12
C GLN A 115 10.06 -22.93 -9.01
N ASN A 116 10.79 -22.26 -8.13
CA ASN A 116 11.47 -22.88 -6.99
C ASN A 116 10.62 -22.94 -5.71
N ASN A 117 9.31 -22.72 -5.78
CA ASN A 117 8.38 -22.68 -4.64
C ASN A 117 8.84 -21.78 -3.48
N LYS A 118 9.54 -20.70 -3.78
CA LYS A 118 10.12 -19.82 -2.77
C LYS A 118 9.06 -18.89 -2.17
N LYS A 119 8.65 -19.20 -0.94
CA LYS A 119 7.81 -18.31 -0.13
C LYS A 119 8.64 -17.15 0.42
N GLY A 120 8.05 -15.97 0.50
CA GLY A 120 8.70 -14.79 1.10
C GLY A 120 7.74 -14.04 2.01
N TYR A 121 8.27 -13.51 3.11
CA TYR A 121 7.47 -12.79 4.12
C TYR A 121 7.62 -11.27 4.03
N THR A 122 8.51 -10.76 3.19
CA THR A 122 8.88 -9.34 3.12
C THR A 122 8.77 -8.79 1.71
N GLY A 123 8.70 -7.47 1.61
CA GLY A 123 8.78 -6.77 0.34
C GLY A 123 7.64 -5.79 0.05
N THR A 124 6.61 -5.72 0.88
CA THR A 124 5.61 -4.63 0.88
C THR A 124 6.31 -3.29 0.95
N VAL A 125 5.87 -2.32 0.15
CA VAL A 125 6.38 -0.96 0.18
C VAL A 125 5.40 -0.02 0.86
N GLY A 126 5.92 1.00 1.55
CA GLY A 126 5.10 2.00 2.18
C GLY A 126 5.80 3.34 2.28
N ALA A 127 5.02 4.39 2.41
CA ALA A 127 5.48 5.74 2.62
C ALA A 127 4.56 6.49 3.57
N ILE A 128 5.15 7.30 4.44
CA ILE A 128 4.45 8.28 5.26
C ILE A 128 5.06 9.65 5.01
N ALA A 129 4.25 10.70 5.10
CA ALA A 129 4.71 12.07 4.92
C ALA A 129 3.94 13.04 5.81
N LEU A 130 4.62 14.12 6.18
CA LEU A 130 4.07 15.30 6.85
C LEU A 130 4.35 16.51 5.96
N ASP A 131 3.31 17.25 5.57
CA ASP A 131 3.48 18.46 4.77
C ASP A 131 3.64 19.73 5.63
N SER A 132 3.99 20.85 4.98
CA SER A 132 4.20 22.14 5.64
C SER A 132 2.95 22.73 6.30
N LYS A 133 1.77 22.16 6.02
CA LYS A 133 0.48 22.55 6.63
C LYS A 133 0.11 21.65 7.82
N GLY A 134 0.98 20.72 8.20
CA GLY A 134 0.74 19.78 9.30
C GLY A 134 -0.17 18.60 8.93
N HIS A 135 -0.45 18.37 7.65
CA HIS A 135 -1.22 17.20 7.24
C HIS A 135 -0.32 15.97 7.09
N LEU A 136 -0.79 14.85 7.58
CA LEU A 136 -0.15 13.55 7.49
C LEU A 136 -0.82 12.69 6.40
N ALA A 137 -0.03 11.84 5.74
CA ALA A 137 -0.55 10.83 4.83
C ALA A 137 0.26 9.54 4.95
N ALA A 138 -0.40 8.41 4.67
CA ALA A 138 0.21 7.10 4.57
C ALA A 138 -0.28 6.37 3.32
N ALA A 139 0.63 5.67 2.65
CA ALA A 139 0.34 4.83 1.48
C ALA A 139 1.12 3.53 1.58
N THR A 140 0.49 2.42 1.18
CA THR A 140 1.11 1.09 1.21
C THR A 140 0.73 0.32 -0.06
N SER A 141 1.66 -0.46 -0.62
CA SER A 141 1.43 -1.32 -1.80
C SER A 141 2.17 -2.64 -1.68
N THR A 142 1.57 -3.72 -2.18
CA THR A 142 2.13 -5.07 -2.09
C THR A 142 1.70 -5.98 -3.24
N GLY A 143 2.59 -6.93 -3.60
CA GLY A 143 2.28 -8.09 -4.43
C GLY A 143 2.02 -9.37 -3.63
N GLY A 144 1.75 -9.27 -2.32
CA GLY A 144 1.49 -10.43 -1.47
C GLY A 144 2.76 -11.14 -0.97
N ARG A 145 2.63 -12.42 -0.57
CA ARG A 145 3.72 -13.22 0.02
C ARG A 145 4.48 -14.08 -0.98
N GLY A 146 3.89 -14.31 -2.15
CA GLY A 146 4.34 -15.34 -3.09
C GLY A 146 3.91 -16.74 -2.65
N MET A 147 3.52 -17.57 -3.60
CA MET A 147 3.03 -18.96 -3.35
C MET A 147 1.88 -19.02 -2.33
N GLU A 148 1.20 -17.93 -2.08
CA GLU A 148 0.04 -17.87 -1.19
C GLU A 148 -1.21 -18.40 -1.90
N PHE A 149 -2.23 -18.72 -1.10
CA PHE A 149 -3.52 -19.13 -1.64
C PHE A 149 -4.09 -18.00 -2.51
N PRO A 150 -4.60 -18.30 -3.72
CA PRO A 150 -5.15 -17.30 -4.62
C PRO A 150 -6.22 -16.45 -3.93
N HIS A 151 -6.21 -15.14 -4.22
CA HIS A 151 -7.14 -14.16 -3.67
C HIS A 151 -6.99 -13.89 -2.15
N ARG A 152 -5.91 -14.34 -1.49
CA ARG A 152 -5.63 -13.96 -0.10
C ARG A 152 -5.62 -12.44 0.04
N VAL A 153 -6.34 -11.92 1.01
CA VAL A 153 -6.30 -10.50 1.38
C VAL A 153 -5.25 -10.32 2.48
N SER A 154 -4.29 -9.42 2.25
CA SER A 154 -3.28 -9.05 3.25
C SER A 154 -3.74 -7.86 4.11
N ASP A 155 -2.88 -7.43 5.02
CA ASP A 155 -3.05 -6.22 5.82
C ASP A 155 -3.09 -4.93 4.98
N THR A 156 -2.32 -4.87 3.89
CA THR A 156 -2.11 -3.67 3.05
C THR A 156 -3.40 -2.93 2.67
N PRO A 157 -4.49 -3.57 2.16
CA PRO A 157 -5.70 -2.86 1.79
C PRO A 157 -6.67 -2.63 2.96
N THR A 158 -6.15 -2.62 4.18
CA THR A 158 -6.94 -2.46 5.41
C THR A 158 -6.36 -1.38 6.32
N VAL A 159 -7.15 -0.91 7.27
CA VAL A 159 -6.70 0.05 8.30
C VAL A 159 -5.70 -0.55 9.30
N ALA A 160 -5.50 -1.87 9.25
CA ALA A 160 -4.47 -2.53 10.03
C ALA A 160 -3.07 -2.36 9.43
N GLY A 161 -2.95 -2.36 8.09
CA GLY A 161 -1.68 -2.20 7.38
C GLY A 161 -1.31 -0.75 7.09
N ASN A 162 -2.30 0.15 7.03
CA ASN A 162 -2.10 1.54 6.63
C ASN A 162 -3.12 2.47 7.28
N PHE A 163 -2.66 3.41 8.10
CA PHE A 163 -3.56 4.37 8.74
C PHE A 163 -2.88 5.72 9.00
N ALA A 164 -3.65 6.80 8.93
CA ALA A 164 -3.22 8.13 9.32
C ALA A 164 -4.40 8.95 9.85
N ASN A 165 -4.10 9.81 10.83
CA ASN A 165 -4.97 10.90 11.26
C ASN A 165 -4.11 12.15 11.54
N ARG A 166 -4.66 13.16 12.17
CA ARG A 166 -3.93 14.41 12.47
C ARG A 166 -2.77 14.22 13.49
N PHE A 167 -2.68 13.11 14.19
CA PHE A 167 -1.67 12.86 15.23
C PHE A 167 -0.52 11.99 14.74
N ALA A 168 -0.80 11.02 13.87
CA ALA A 168 0.22 10.09 13.38
C ALA A 168 -0.16 9.49 12.01
N ALA A 169 0.85 9.02 11.30
CA ALA A 169 0.72 8.23 10.07
C ALA A 169 1.57 6.97 10.18
N VAL A 170 1.03 5.83 9.77
CA VAL A 170 1.64 4.51 9.91
C VAL A 170 1.42 3.69 8.65
N SER A 171 2.49 3.10 8.14
CA SER A 171 2.49 2.02 7.16
C SER A 171 3.24 0.84 7.77
N VAL A 172 2.64 -0.35 7.78
CA VAL A 172 3.16 -1.55 8.43
C VAL A 172 3.48 -2.61 7.39
N THR A 173 4.49 -3.43 7.67
CA THR A 173 4.77 -4.65 6.92
C THR A 173 5.22 -5.77 7.86
N GLY A 174 4.98 -7.02 7.46
CA GLY A 174 5.33 -8.19 8.27
C GLY A 174 4.47 -9.40 7.93
N ILE A 175 4.06 -10.15 8.96
CA ILE A 175 3.07 -11.22 8.79
C ILE A 175 1.68 -10.61 8.79
N GLY A 176 1.07 -10.50 7.59
CA GLY A 176 -0.17 -9.76 7.37
C GLY A 176 -1.32 -10.19 8.28
N GLU A 177 -1.44 -11.49 8.55
CA GLU A 177 -2.45 -12.04 9.47
C GLU A 177 -2.29 -11.48 10.89
N HIS A 178 -1.07 -11.45 11.43
CA HIS A 178 -0.81 -10.86 12.76
C HIS A 178 -1.09 -9.36 12.78
N ILE A 179 -0.73 -8.66 11.69
CA ILE A 179 -1.00 -7.22 11.56
C ILE A 179 -2.52 -6.95 11.58
N VAL A 180 -3.31 -7.80 10.91
CA VAL A 180 -4.78 -7.71 10.90
C VAL A 180 -5.36 -8.05 12.27
N ASP A 181 -4.93 -9.15 12.91
CA ASP A 181 -5.40 -9.58 14.22
C ASP A 181 -5.23 -8.48 15.28
N HIS A 182 -4.13 -7.74 15.19
CA HIS A 182 -3.83 -6.64 16.11
C HIS A 182 -4.37 -5.28 15.66
N ALA A 183 -4.97 -5.14 14.47
CA ALA A 183 -5.36 -3.86 13.86
C ALA A 183 -4.21 -2.83 13.95
N ALA A 184 -2.99 -3.27 13.63
CA ALA A 184 -1.72 -2.67 14.08
C ALA A 184 -1.63 -1.15 13.80
N ALA A 185 -1.78 -0.70 12.55
CA ALA A 185 -1.63 0.72 12.20
C ALA A 185 -2.68 1.60 12.89
N ALA A 186 -3.96 1.20 12.87
CA ALA A 186 -5.04 1.97 13.48
C ALA A 186 -4.89 2.04 15.01
N ARG A 187 -4.51 0.95 15.67
CA ARG A 187 -4.27 0.92 17.13
C ARG A 187 -3.09 1.80 17.54
N LEU A 188 -2.01 1.73 16.79
CA LEU A 188 -0.82 2.54 17.06
C LEU A 188 -1.15 4.03 16.98
N VAL A 189 -1.86 4.45 15.94
CA VAL A 189 -2.33 5.84 15.80
C VAL A 189 -3.29 6.22 16.92
N ALA A 190 -4.21 5.34 17.33
CA ALA A 190 -5.15 5.61 18.43
C ALA A 190 -4.43 5.77 19.80
N TRP A 191 -3.36 5.04 20.05
CA TRP A 191 -2.59 5.20 21.27
C TRP A 191 -1.84 6.55 21.29
N ILE A 192 -1.24 6.94 20.15
CA ILE A 192 -0.59 8.26 20.03
C ILE A 192 -1.63 9.39 20.20
N GLU A 193 -2.80 9.27 19.62
CA GLU A 193 -3.90 10.23 19.79
C GLU A 193 -4.33 10.39 21.27
N ARG A 194 -4.24 9.32 22.06
CA ARG A 194 -4.51 9.33 23.50
C ARG A 194 -3.34 9.82 24.38
N GLY A 195 -2.23 10.26 23.75
CA GLY A 195 -1.09 10.85 24.43
C GLY A 195 0.09 9.90 24.69
N ASP A 196 0.08 8.67 24.16
CA ASP A 196 1.28 7.83 24.22
C ASP A 196 2.39 8.42 23.31
N THR A 197 3.63 8.30 23.76
CA THR A 197 4.78 8.58 22.89
C THR A 197 4.90 7.48 21.82
N LEU A 198 5.55 7.79 20.71
CA LEU A 198 5.78 6.83 19.63
C LEU A 198 6.44 5.54 20.14
N ASN A 199 7.50 5.67 20.95
CA ASN A 199 8.21 4.53 21.52
C ASN A 199 7.31 3.65 22.40
N ARG A 200 6.43 4.27 23.21
CA ARG A 200 5.51 3.55 24.08
C ARG A 200 4.42 2.85 23.25
N ALA A 201 3.88 3.51 22.25
CA ALA A 201 2.90 2.92 21.37
C ALA A 201 3.46 1.73 20.59
N CYS A 202 4.69 1.85 20.05
CA CYS A 202 5.37 0.73 19.36
C CYS A 202 5.69 -0.44 20.30
N ALA A 203 6.05 -0.18 21.55
CA ALA A 203 6.35 -1.24 22.52
C ALA A 203 5.11 -2.04 22.98
N ARG A 204 3.90 -1.54 22.70
CA ARG A 204 2.62 -2.21 23.03
C ARG A 204 2.11 -3.11 21.88
N LEU A 205 2.66 -2.95 20.70
CA LEU A 205 2.25 -3.69 19.51
C LEU A 205 2.90 -5.07 19.45
#